data_28a3634dd531daab2268a6663d697fde
#
_entry.id   28a3634dd531daab2268a6663d697fde
#
_cell.length_a   1.000
_cell.length_b   1.000
_cell.length_c   1.000
_cell.angle_alpha   90.00
_cell.angle_beta   90.00
_cell.angle_gamma   90.00
#
_symmetry.space_group_name_H-M   'P 1'
#
loop_
_entity.id
_entity.type
_entity.pdbx_description
1 polymer ?
#
loop_
_entity_poly.entity_id
_entity_poly.type
_entity_poly.pdbx_seq_one_letter_code
_entity_poly.pdbx_strand_id
1 'polypeptide(L)'
;MIFGLVLAGGIGRRMGSEIPKQYLKVGGKAIISYTVEQFARNRQLEKVIVLVPEDWVDYTEDLMKEDLREFIDRIDVTEGGEMRNDTIMNGIAYLEKSYSIDEETIVVTHDAVRPFVTQKIIDENIEALKTFTACDTVIPATDTIVESMDNEFISSIPDRSKLYQGQTPQSFRAETFKKLYNSLSDEDKIILTDAAKVFVIKGEKVALVEGASGNIKVTYPSDLELADSLLAGGKNK
;
A
#
# COMPACT_ATOMS: atom_id res chain seq x y z
N MET A 1 4.59 16.39 9.65
CA MET A 1 5.41 15.15 9.58
C MET A 1 4.87 14.24 8.50
N ILE A 2 5.71 13.33 7.94
CA ILE A 2 5.30 12.38 6.89
C ILE A 2 5.73 10.97 7.31
N PHE A 3 4.79 10.02 7.31
CA PHE A 3 5.04 8.64 7.71
C PHE A 3 4.68 7.67 6.58
N GLY A 4 5.48 6.60 6.42
CA GLY A 4 5.14 5.47 5.59
C GLY A 4 4.37 4.41 6.37
N LEU A 5 3.24 3.94 5.87
CA LEU A 5 2.51 2.80 6.44
C LEU A 5 2.56 1.62 5.46
N VAL A 6 3.36 0.60 5.75
CA VAL A 6 3.46 -0.62 4.93
C VAL A 6 2.46 -1.64 5.45
N LEU A 7 1.43 -1.89 4.64
CA LEU A 7 0.29 -2.72 5.01
C LEU A 7 0.56 -4.19 4.65
N ALA A 8 0.72 -5.04 5.64
CA ALA A 8 1.08 -6.45 5.50
C ALA A 8 0.08 -7.42 6.17
N GLY A 9 -1.17 -6.98 6.43
CA GLY A 9 -2.20 -7.78 7.10
C GLY A 9 -2.78 -8.97 6.30
N GLY A 10 -2.45 -9.08 5.01
CA GLY A 10 -3.00 -10.12 4.15
C GLY A 10 -2.37 -11.50 4.39
N ILE A 11 -3.19 -12.54 4.64
CA ILE A 11 -2.75 -13.93 4.84
C ILE A 11 -2.48 -14.71 3.54
N GLY A 12 -2.67 -14.08 2.36
CA GLY A 12 -2.24 -14.64 1.08
C GLY A 12 -2.95 -15.91 0.59
N ARG A 13 -4.22 -16.13 0.90
CA ARG A 13 -4.99 -17.37 0.54
C ARG A 13 -4.83 -17.84 -0.90
N ARG A 14 -4.65 -16.91 -1.87
CA ARG A 14 -4.50 -17.22 -3.31
C ARG A 14 -3.14 -17.83 -3.68
N MET A 15 -2.14 -17.75 -2.80
CA MET A 15 -0.79 -18.30 -3.04
C MET A 15 -0.67 -19.78 -2.71
N GLY A 16 -1.61 -20.35 -1.93
CA GLY A 16 -1.52 -21.75 -1.48
C GLY A 16 -0.32 -22.06 -0.57
N SER A 17 0.32 -21.03 0.00
CA SER A 17 1.49 -21.15 0.86
C SER A 17 1.08 -21.26 2.33
N GLU A 18 1.86 -22.01 3.12
CA GLU A 18 1.70 -22.12 4.59
C GLU A 18 2.10 -20.83 5.32
N ILE A 19 2.97 -20.02 4.71
CA ILE A 19 3.38 -18.71 5.25
C ILE A 19 2.72 -17.58 4.46
N PRO A 20 2.46 -16.42 5.09
CA PRO A 20 1.91 -15.26 4.40
C PRO A 20 2.83 -14.82 3.26
N LYS A 21 2.24 -14.49 2.11
CA LYS A 21 2.95 -14.23 0.86
C LYS A 21 4.01 -13.11 0.93
N GLN A 22 3.84 -12.14 1.81
CA GLN A 22 4.80 -11.06 2.02
C GLN A 22 6.16 -11.53 2.53
N TYR A 23 6.22 -12.73 3.13
CA TYR A 23 7.45 -13.35 3.62
C TYR A 23 8.07 -14.35 2.64
N LEU A 24 7.39 -14.61 1.50
CA LEU A 24 8.01 -15.38 0.42
C LEU A 24 9.25 -14.67 -0.11
N LYS A 25 10.28 -15.45 -0.46
CA LYS A 25 11.56 -14.89 -0.92
C LYS A 25 11.59 -14.77 -2.43
N VAL A 26 12.12 -13.64 -2.90
CA VAL A 26 12.43 -13.34 -4.29
C VAL A 26 13.87 -12.84 -4.31
N GLY A 27 14.75 -13.40 -5.14
CA GLY A 27 16.18 -13.05 -5.13
C GLY A 27 16.89 -13.27 -3.79
N GLY A 28 16.37 -14.16 -2.95
CA GLY A 28 16.94 -14.51 -1.64
C GLY A 28 16.47 -13.66 -0.45
N LYS A 29 15.71 -12.56 -0.69
CA LYS A 29 15.19 -11.63 0.32
C LYS A 29 13.66 -11.66 0.34
N ALA A 30 13.03 -11.47 1.50
CA ALA A 30 11.57 -11.45 1.62
C ALA A 30 10.95 -10.29 0.83
N ILE A 31 9.78 -10.49 0.23
CA ILE A 31 9.08 -9.46 -0.57
C ILE A 31 8.87 -8.19 0.25
N ILE A 32 8.39 -8.33 1.49
CA ILE A 32 8.16 -7.20 2.39
C ILE A 32 9.42 -6.37 2.64
N SER A 33 10.59 -7.03 2.72
CA SER A 33 11.85 -6.35 2.99
C SER A 33 12.26 -5.41 1.84
N TYR A 34 11.97 -5.77 0.58
CA TYR A 34 12.17 -4.85 -0.56
C TYR A 34 11.27 -3.62 -0.46
N THR A 35 10.00 -3.83 -0.14
CA THR A 35 9.03 -2.74 0.00
C THR A 35 9.43 -1.78 1.11
N VAL A 36 9.73 -2.32 2.31
CA VAL A 36 10.12 -1.52 3.47
C VAL A 36 11.43 -0.77 3.21
N GLU A 37 12.39 -1.41 2.52
CA GLU A 37 13.65 -0.77 2.13
C GLU A 37 13.42 0.47 1.25
N GLN A 38 12.53 0.40 0.25
CA GLN A 38 12.22 1.56 -0.60
C GLN A 38 11.65 2.72 0.21
N PHE A 39 10.78 2.44 1.16
CA PHE A 39 10.22 3.45 2.05
C PHE A 39 11.29 3.99 3.03
N ALA A 40 12.09 3.13 3.64
CA ALA A 40 13.13 3.53 4.58
C ALA A 40 14.26 4.36 3.92
N ARG A 41 14.51 4.18 2.62
CA ARG A 41 15.44 5.00 1.82
C ARG A 41 14.91 6.42 1.57
N ASN A 42 13.60 6.64 1.58
CA ASN A 42 13.02 7.94 1.32
C ASN A 42 13.25 8.89 2.51
N ARG A 43 14.01 9.96 2.28
CA ARG A 43 14.41 10.90 3.33
C ARG A 43 13.29 11.86 3.76
N GLN A 44 12.20 11.96 3.00
CA GLN A 44 11.05 12.79 3.37
C GLN A 44 10.18 12.12 4.43
N LEU A 45 10.24 10.77 4.53
CA LEU A 45 9.51 10.02 5.56
C LEU A 45 10.27 10.11 6.89
N GLU A 46 9.58 10.44 7.96
CA GLU A 46 10.11 10.45 9.34
C GLU A 46 10.39 9.01 9.80
N LYS A 47 9.41 8.14 9.64
CA LYS A 47 9.45 6.73 9.99
C LYS A 47 8.64 5.89 8.99
N VAL A 48 8.93 4.60 8.98
CA VAL A 48 8.16 3.57 8.29
C VAL A 48 7.54 2.63 9.32
N ILE A 49 6.23 2.58 9.37
CA ILE A 49 5.48 1.70 10.26
C ILE A 49 5.01 0.49 9.45
N VAL A 50 5.46 -0.68 9.83
CA VAL A 50 5.10 -1.96 9.19
C VAL A 50 3.96 -2.60 10.00
N LEU A 51 2.79 -2.76 9.38
CA LEU A 51 1.60 -3.26 10.01
C LEU A 51 1.32 -4.70 9.58
N VAL A 52 1.46 -5.62 10.51
CA VAL A 52 1.36 -7.08 10.28
C VAL A 52 0.31 -7.71 11.19
N PRO A 53 -0.15 -8.95 10.94
CA PRO A 53 -0.96 -9.67 11.94
C PRO A 53 -0.20 -9.84 13.26
N GLU A 54 -0.89 -9.84 14.38
CA GLU A 54 -0.32 -9.93 15.75
C GLU A 54 0.73 -11.05 15.85
N ASP A 55 0.40 -12.26 15.41
CA ASP A 55 1.29 -13.43 15.45
C ASP A 55 2.59 -13.28 14.65
N TRP A 56 2.71 -12.25 13.83
CA TRP A 56 3.84 -12.00 12.94
C TRP A 56 4.68 -10.78 13.34
N VAL A 57 4.37 -10.10 14.42
CA VAL A 57 5.08 -8.90 14.87
C VAL A 57 6.54 -9.24 15.18
N ASP A 58 6.79 -10.16 16.11
CA ASP A 58 8.15 -10.53 16.54
C ASP A 58 8.98 -11.06 15.36
N TYR A 59 8.38 -11.92 14.53
CA TYR A 59 9.06 -12.44 13.33
C TYR A 59 9.45 -11.31 12.37
N THR A 60 8.56 -10.33 12.17
CA THR A 60 8.83 -9.22 11.26
C THR A 60 9.89 -8.28 11.82
N GLU A 61 9.89 -8.02 13.13
CA GLU A 61 10.96 -7.24 13.77
C GLU A 61 12.33 -7.87 13.55
N ASP A 62 12.44 -9.18 13.77
CA ASP A 62 13.71 -9.88 13.59
C ASP A 62 14.13 -9.91 12.11
N LEU A 63 13.19 -10.11 11.19
CA LEU A 63 13.43 -10.01 9.76
C LEU A 63 13.94 -8.61 9.34
N MET A 64 13.36 -7.53 9.89
CA MET A 64 13.83 -6.16 9.58
C MET A 64 15.23 -5.93 10.14
N LYS A 65 15.57 -6.44 11.33
CA LYS A 65 16.91 -6.36 11.92
C LYS A 65 17.94 -7.11 11.06
N GLU A 66 17.56 -8.25 10.46
CA GLU A 66 18.42 -9.05 9.58
C GLU A 66 18.60 -8.38 8.22
N ASP A 67 17.49 -8.09 7.53
CA ASP A 67 17.49 -7.66 6.13
C ASP A 67 17.77 -6.16 5.94
N LEU A 68 17.45 -5.31 6.93
CA LEU A 68 17.44 -3.84 6.83
C LEU A 68 18.18 -3.17 7.99
N ARG A 69 19.24 -3.76 8.48
CA ARG A 69 20.01 -3.29 9.64
C ARG A 69 20.42 -1.81 9.55
N GLU A 70 20.76 -1.32 8.35
CA GLU A 70 21.14 0.09 8.13
C GLU A 70 19.99 1.08 8.31
N PHE A 71 18.72 0.62 8.25
CA PHE A 71 17.51 1.44 8.37
C PHE A 71 16.71 1.15 9.64
N ILE A 72 17.19 0.30 10.54
CA ILE A 72 16.38 -0.21 11.65
C ILE A 72 15.85 0.91 12.55
N ASP A 73 16.62 1.98 12.75
CA ASP A 73 16.20 3.15 13.53
C ASP A 73 15.06 3.94 12.89
N ARG A 74 14.71 3.63 11.63
CA ARG A 74 13.64 4.26 10.86
C ARG A 74 12.42 3.37 10.68
N ILE A 75 12.44 2.16 11.21
CA ILE A 75 11.40 1.15 11.03
C ILE A 75 10.82 0.79 12.38
N ASP A 76 9.49 0.89 12.49
CA ASP A 76 8.74 0.34 13.60
C ASP A 76 7.81 -0.76 13.07
N VAL A 77 7.59 -1.81 13.84
CA VAL A 77 6.65 -2.88 13.51
C VAL A 77 5.53 -2.89 14.54
N THR A 78 4.30 -3.03 14.09
CA THR A 78 3.14 -3.08 14.99
C THR A 78 2.02 -3.91 14.39
N GLU A 79 1.03 -4.22 15.21
CA GLU A 79 -0.15 -4.95 14.81
C GLU A 79 -1.02 -4.14 13.83
N GLY A 80 -1.47 -4.81 12.76
CA GLY A 80 -2.50 -4.31 11.85
C GLY A 80 -3.91 -4.60 12.35
N GLY A 81 -4.90 -4.37 11.48
CA GLY A 81 -6.31 -4.67 11.72
C GLY A 81 -6.79 -5.86 10.88
N GLU A 82 -8.03 -6.26 11.10
CA GLU A 82 -8.67 -7.36 10.38
C GLU A 82 -8.83 -7.03 8.88
N MET A 83 -9.27 -5.82 8.57
CA MET A 83 -9.43 -5.31 7.22
C MET A 83 -8.33 -4.29 6.88
N ARG A 84 -8.16 -4.00 5.57
CA ARG A 84 -7.14 -3.06 5.09
C ARG A 84 -7.26 -1.67 5.72
N ASN A 85 -8.47 -1.15 5.82
CA ASN A 85 -8.69 0.19 6.38
C ASN A 85 -8.60 0.19 7.91
N ASP A 86 -8.92 -0.91 8.59
CA ASP A 86 -8.67 -1.07 10.03
C ASP A 86 -7.16 -1.08 10.31
N THR A 87 -6.39 -1.73 9.43
CA THR A 87 -4.92 -1.69 9.50
C THR A 87 -4.39 -0.25 9.39
N ILE A 88 -4.97 0.57 8.49
CA ILE A 88 -4.61 1.99 8.38
C ILE A 88 -4.98 2.75 9.66
N MET A 89 -6.17 2.51 10.22
CA MET A 89 -6.61 3.14 11.47
C MET A 89 -5.71 2.77 12.65
N ASN A 90 -5.30 1.50 12.75
CA ASN A 90 -4.34 1.05 13.77
C ASN A 90 -2.98 1.75 13.60
N GLY A 91 -2.52 1.92 12.35
CA GLY A 91 -1.31 2.69 12.04
C GLY A 91 -1.42 4.14 12.48
N ILE A 92 -2.54 4.81 12.21
CA ILE A 92 -2.77 6.20 12.66
C ILE A 92 -2.81 6.26 14.21
N ALA A 93 -3.50 5.32 14.87
CA ALA A 93 -3.53 5.25 16.32
C ALA A 93 -2.14 5.02 16.93
N TYR A 94 -1.31 4.19 16.30
CA TYR A 94 0.09 4.02 16.69
C TYR A 94 0.88 5.34 16.57
N LEU A 95 0.69 6.08 15.46
CA LEU A 95 1.34 7.39 15.28
C LEU A 95 0.90 8.41 16.32
N GLU A 96 -0.39 8.47 16.67
CA GLU A 96 -0.92 9.35 17.73
C GLU A 96 -0.30 9.04 19.10
N LYS A 97 -0.06 7.77 19.39
CA LYS A 97 0.51 7.32 20.67
C LYS A 97 2.03 7.57 20.75
N SER A 98 2.73 7.37 19.64
CA SER A 98 4.21 7.32 19.62
C SER A 98 4.85 8.61 19.13
N TYR A 99 4.11 9.44 18.39
CA TYR A 99 4.58 10.67 17.76
C TYR A 99 3.57 11.81 17.97
N SER A 100 4.04 13.03 18.04
CA SER A 100 3.16 14.21 18.13
C SER A 100 2.63 14.58 16.75
N ILE A 101 1.61 13.85 16.27
CA ILE A 101 0.99 14.12 14.97
C ILE A 101 -0.03 15.25 15.06
N ASP A 102 -0.31 15.88 13.92
CA ASP A 102 -1.19 17.05 13.77
C ASP A 102 -2.06 16.92 12.49
N GLU A 103 -2.89 17.92 12.23
CA GLU A 103 -3.78 17.96 11.05
C GLU A 103 -3.02 17.96 9.71
N GLU A 104 -1.75 18.42 9.71
CA GLU A 104 -0.88 18.44 8.53
C GLU A 104 -0.09 17.14 8.35
N THR A 105 -0.21 16.19 9.28
CA THR A 105 0.51 14.92 9.22
C THR A 105 0.01 14.07 8.05
N ILE A 106 0.96 13.71 7.19
CA ILE A 106 0.74 12.88 5.99
C ILE A 106 1.08 11.43 6.29
N VAL A 107 0.24 10.51 5.82
CA VAL A 107 0.55 9.09 5.73
C VAL A 107 0.57 8.64 4.27
N VAL A 108 1.63 7.92 3.93
CA VAL A 108 1.85 7.28 2.62
C VAL A 108 1.65 5.78 2.82
N THR A 109 0.46 5.26 2.46
CA THR A 109 0.11 3.85 2.67
C THR A 109 0.49 3.01 1.47
N HIS A 110 1.09 1.83 1.70
CA HIS A 110 1.55 0.97 0.62
C HIS A 110 1.36 -0.52 0.92
N ASP A 111 1.01 -1.30 -0.09
CA ASP A 111 0.89 -2.75 0.06
C ASP A 111 2.29 -3.39 0.19
N ALA A 112 2.54 -4.15 1.24
CA ALA A 112 3.81 -4.84 1.50
C ALA A 112 4.29 -5.76 0.35
N VAL A 113 3.37 -6.14 -0.51
CA VAL A 113 3.61 -7.04 -1.65
C VAL A 113 3.75 -6.32 -2.99
N ARG A 114 4.14 -5.04 -2.98
CA ARG A 114 4.56 -4.28 -4.17
C ARG A 114 6.02 -3.83 -4.05
N PRO A 115 6.98 -4.76 -4.22
CA PRO A 115 8.39 -4.51 -3.92
C PRO A 115 9.09 -3.55 -4.89
N PHE A 116 8.44 -3.16 -5.99
CA PHE A 116 9.04 -2.36 -7.06
C PHE A 116 8.54 -0.91 -7.09
N VAL A 117 8.00 -0.41 -5.98
CA VAL A 117 7.71 1.01 -5.84
C VAL A 117 9.01 1.83 -5.98
N THR A 118 8.96 2.93 -6.70
CA THR A 118 10.13 3.80 -6.92
C THR A 118 10.10 5.03 -6.00
N GLN A 119 11.27 5.62 -5.76
CA GLN A 119 11.38 6.89 -5.04
C GLN A 119 10.53 7.98 -5.70
N LYS A 120 10.53 8.03 -7.04
CA LYS A 120 9.72 8.97 -7.81
C LYS A 120 8.24 8.86 -7.44
N ILE A 121 7.68 7.65 -7.40
CA ILE A 121 6.26 7.44 -7.05
C ILE A 121 5.97 7.89 -5.62
N ILE A 122 6.85 7.59 -4.66
CA ILE A 122 6.69 8.03 -3.27
C ILE A 122 6.74 9.56 -3.19
N ASP A 123 7.71 10.18 -3.84
CA ASP A 123 7.89 11.64 -3.84
C ASP A 123 6.72 12.37 -4.49
N GLU A 124 6.20 11.86 -5.62
CA GLU A 124 5.02 12.44 -6.30
C GLU A 124 3.74 12.32 -5.46
N ASN A 125 3.59 11.25 -4.69
CA ASN A 125 2.49 11.12 -3.71
C ASN A 125 2.59 12.19 -2.62
N ILE A 126 3.79 12.43 -2.08
CA ILE A 126 4.02 13.46 -1.06
C ILE A 126 3.76 14.85 -1.66
N GLU A 127 4.26 15.11 -2.87
CA GLU A 127 4.09 16.41 -3.55
C GLU A 127 2.62 16.73 -3.81
N ALA A 128 1.81 15.74 -4.24
CA ALA A 128 0.38 15.91 -4.48
C ALA A 128 -0.36 16.41 -3.23
N LEU A 129 0.08 16.01 -2.03
CA LEU A 129 -0.55 16.40 -0.77
C LEU A 129 -0.21 17.83 -0.30
N LYS A 130 0.65 18.55 -1.01
CA LYS A 130 0.79 19.99 -0.81
C LYS A 130 -0.44 20.76 -1.31
N THR A 131 -1.19 20.20 -2.25
CA THR A 131 -2.36 20.83 -2.88
C THR A 131 -3.67 20.11 -2.53
N PHE A 132 -3.62 18.79 -2.37
CA PHE A 132 -4.79 17.94 -2.17
C PHE A 132 -4.74 17.27 -0.79
N THR A 133 -5.90 16.81 -0.30
CA THR A 133 -6.01 16.08 0.98
C THR A 133 -5.78 14.59 0.84
N ALA A 134 -5.94 14.06 -0.38
CA ALA A 134 -5.69 12.65 -0.71
C ALA A 134 -5.22 12.49 -2.15
N CYS A 135 -4.43 11.45 -2.41
CA CYS A 135 -4.08 11.00 -3.76
C CYS A 135 -3.99 9.48 -3.84
N ASP A 136 -4.12 8.97 -5.06
CA ASP A 136 -4.04 7.55 -5.39
C ASP A 136 -3.10 7.34 -6.57
N THR A 137 -2.19 6.37 -6.45
CA THR A 137 -1.30 6.00 -7.54
C THR A 137 -2.04 5.10 -8.53
N VAL A 138 -2.05 5.50 -9.79
CA VAL A 138 -2.83 4.81 -10.83
C VAL A 138 -2.04 4.66 -12.13
N ILE A 139 -2.40 3.66 -12.92
CA ILE A 139 -1.98 3.55 -14.34
C ILE A 139 -3.22 3.48 -15.24
N PRO A 140 -3.19 4.03 -16.46
CA PRO A 140 -4.29 3.87 -17.42
C PRO A 140 -4.57 2.39 -17.69
N ALA A 141 -5.83 2.01 -17.83
CA ALA A 141 -6.20 0.66 -18.26
C ALA A 141 -5.71 0.39 -19.68
N THR A 142 -4.96 -0.69 -19.87
CA THR A 142 -4.41 -1.10 -21.16
C THR A 142 -5.35 -2.02 -21.94
N ASP A 143 -6.03 -2.91 -21.23
CA ASP A 143 -6.99 -3.84 -21.81
C ASP A 143 -8.40 -3.26 -21.86
N THR A 144 -9.25 -3.83 -22.72
CA THR A 144 -10.67 -3.49 -22.73
C THR A 144 -11.32 -4.02 -21.46
N ILE A 145 -11.93 -3.13 -20.69
CA ILE A 145 -12.70 -3.50 -19.49
C ILE A 145 -14.13 -3.79 -19.90
N VAL A 146 -14.63 -4.93 -19.47
CA VAL A 146 -16.03 -5.33 -19.65
C VAL A 146 -16.72 -5.43 -18.30
N GLU A 147 -17.98 -5.03 -18.24
CA GLU A 147 -18.83 -5.19 -17.08
C GLU A 147 -19.80 -6.32 -17.32
N SER A 148 -20.02 -7.16 -16.31
CA SER A 148 -21.02 -8.23 -16.32
C SER A 148 -21.81 -8.18 -15.01
N MET A 149 -23.12 -8.20 -15.10
CA MET A 149 -24.02 -8.19 -13.92
C MET A 149 -24.35 -9.63 -13.44
N ASP A 150 -24.17 -10.63 -14.29
CA ASP A 150 -24.53 -12.03 -14.05
C ASP A 150 -23.35 -13.00 -14.14
N ASN A 151 -22.16 -12.53 -14.47
CA ASN A 151 -20.94 -13.28 -14.75
C ASN A 151 -21.01 -14.20 -16.01
N GLU A 152 -22.03 -14.04 -16.85
CA GLU A 152 -22.21 -14.81 -18.08
C GLU A 152 -22.12 -13.92 -19.32
N PHE A 153 -22.78 -12.75 -19.30
CA PHE A 153 -22.87 -11.87 -20.46
C PHE A 153 -22.27 -10.48 -20.16
N ILE A 154 -21.70 -9.87 -21.21
CA ILE A 154 -21.24 -8.50 -21.15
C ILE A 154 -22.44 -7.57 -21.09
N SER A 155 -22.57 -6.78 -20.01
CA SER A 155 -23.62 -5.76 -19.84
C SER A 155 -23.20 -4.39 -20.32
N SER A 156 -21.92 -4.04 -20.21
CA SER A 156 -21.38 -2.78 -20.74
C SER A 156 -19.88 -2.88 -21.06
N ILE A 157 -19.41 -1.96 -21.91
CA ILE A 157 -17.98 -1.76 -22.19
C ILE A 157 -17.69 -0.27 -21.95
N PRO A 158 -17.18 0.10 -20.78
CA PRO A 158 -16.90 1.50 -20.45
C PRO A 158 -15.80 2.10 -21.37
N ASP A 159 -15.83 3.43 -21.52
CA ASP A 159 -14.79 4.17 -22.24
C ASP A 159 -13.44 4.04 -21.52
N ARG A 160 -12.54 3.21 -22.07
CA ARG A 160 -11.22 2.92 -21.51
C ARG A 160 -10.38 4.17 -21.25
N SER A 161 -10.55 5.23 -22.02
CA SER A 161 -9.78 6.48 -21.85
C SER A 161 -10.03 7.15 -20.48
N LYS A 162 -11.09 6.75 -19.77
CA LYS A 162 -11.48 7.26 -18.45
C LYS A 162 -11.22 6.25 -17.33
N LEU A 163 -10.62 5.10 -17.65
CA LEU A 163 -10.42 4.02 -16.70
C LEU A 163 -8.94 3.90 -16.31
N TYR A 164 -8.72 3.79 -15.02
CA TYR A 164 -7.40 3.60 -14.42
C TYR A 164 -7.42 2.39 -13.50
N GLN A 165 -6.27 1.73 -13.40
CA GLN A 165 -6.03 0.67 -12.43
C GLN A 165 -5.35 1.27 -11.21
N GLY A 166 -5.99 1.16 -10.03
CA GLY A 166 -5.43 1.58 -8.76
C GLY A 166 -4.22 0.75 -8.36
N GLN A 167 -3.16 1.44 -7.97
CA GLN A 167 -1.98 0.86 -7.36
C GLN A 167 -1.86 1.34 -5.90
N THR A 168 -0.69 1.31 -5.36
CA THR A 168 -0.25 2.02 -4.16
C THR A 168 1.14 2.58 -4.42
N PRO A 169 1.57 3.67 -3.74
CA PRO A 169 0.99 4.26 -2.54
C PRO A 169 -0.37 4.94 -2.76
N GLN A 170 -1.17 4.96 -1.69
CA GLN A 170 -2.31 5.84 -1.51
C GLN A 170 -1.97 6.75 -0.33
N SER A 171 -2.04 8.05 -0.52
CA SER A 171 -1.54 8.99 0.47
C SER A 171 -2.59 10.02 0.83
N PHE A 172 -2.61 10.44 2.09
CA PHE A 172 -3.60 11.37 2.60
C PHE A 172 -3.18 11.98 3.94
N ARG A 173 -3.89 13.04 4.37
CA ARG A 173 -3.76 13.57 5.73
C ARG A 173 -4.40 12.61 6.74
N ALA A 174 -3.63 12.22 7.76
CA ALA A 174 -4.03 11.20 8.74
C ALA A 174 -5.35 11.54 9.43
N GLU A 175 -5.48 12.76 9.93
CA GLU A 175 -6.67 13.24 10.64
C GLU A 175 -7.90 13.28 9.73
N THR A 176 -7.73 13.70 8.47
CA THR A 176 -8.83 13.72 7.48
C THR A 176 -9.34 12.32 7.22
N PHE A 177 -8.44 11.37 6.97
CA PHE A 177 -8.84 9.96 6.78
C PHE A 177 -9.60 9.42 7.99
N LYS A 178 -9.08 9.64 9.20
CA LYS A 178 -9.70 9.20 10.44
C LYS A 178 -11.12 9.76 10.61
N LYS A 179 -11.31 11.07 10.39
CA LYS A 179 -12.63 11.72 10.45
C LYS A 179 -13.61 11.12 9.45
N LEU A 180 -13.18 10.96 8.19
CA LEU A 180 -14.03 10.42 7.13
C LEU A 180 -14.38 8.95 7.41
N TYR A 181 -13.40 8.11 7.75
CA TYR A 181 -13.61 6.69 8.05
C TYR A 181 -14.58 6.48 9.22
N ASN A 182 -14.44 7.25 10.31
CA ASN A 182 -15.33 7.17 11.46
C ASN A 182 -16.76 7.67 11.16
N SER A 183 -16.94 8.46 10.11
CA SER A 183 -18.26 8.95 9.67
C SER A 183 -18.98 8.02 8.69
N LEU A 184 -18.34 6.92 8.27
CA LEU A 184 -18.94 5.92 7.40
C LEU A 184 -19.95 5.05 8.14
N SER A 185 -21.04 4.67 7.45
CA SER A 185 -21.94 3.63 7.92
C SER A 185 -21.26 2.24 7.87
N ASP A 186 -21.84 1.26 8.55
CA ASP A 186 -21.31 -0.11 8.49
C ASP A 186 -21.45 -0.70 7.07
N GLU A 187 -22.53 -0.35 6.35
CA GLU A 187 -22.74 -0.74 4.96
C GLU A 187 -21.65 -0.16 4.04
N ASP A 188 -21.27 1.12 4.24
CA ASP A 188 -20.18 1.74 3.49
C ASP A 188 -18.85 1.06 3.76
N LYS A 189 -18.58 0.68 5.00
CA LYS A 189 -17.32 0.00 5.38
C LYS A 189 -17.18 -1.38 4.72
N ILE A 190 -18.27 -2.13 4.56
CA ILE A 190 -18.27 -3.45 3.92
C ILE A 190 -17.81 -3.39 2.46
N ILE A 191 -18.16 -2.31 1.74
CA ILE A 191 -17.83 -2.17 0.32
C ILE A 191 -16.47 -1.52 0.06
N LEU A 192 -15.72 -1.17 1.11
CA LEU A 192 -14.40 -0.57 0.94
C LEU A 192 -13.39 -1.57 0.36
N THR A 193 -12.73 -1.18 -0.70
CA THR A 193 -11.65 -1.94 -1.33
C THR A 193 -10.26 -1.38 -0.99
N ASP A 194 -10.20 -0.06 -0.75
CA ASP A 194 -8.97 0.68 -0.50
C ASP A 194 -9.23 1.99 0.28
N ALA A 195 -8.17 2.77 0.54
CA ALA A 195 -8.27 4.02 1.26
C ALA A 195 -8.90 5.15 0.43
N ALA A 196 -8.65 5.20 -0.88
CA ALA A 196 -9.17 6.24 -1.76
C ALA A 196 -10.71 6.23 -1.78
N LYS A 197 -11.32 5.04 -1.70
CA LYS A 197 -12.78 4.88 -1.70
C LYS A 197 -13.45 5.56 -0.51
N VAL A 198 -12.78 5.68 0.65
CA VAL A 198 -13.28 6.42 1.81
C VAL A 198 -13.55 7.88 1.46
N PHE A 199 -12.60 8.51 0.77
CA PHE A 199 -12.71 9.90 0.31
C PHE A 199 -13.81 10.05 -0.74
N VAL A 200 -13.83 9.16 -1.74
CA VAL A 200 -14.83 9.21 -2.85
C VAL A 200 -16.25 9.07 -2.33
N ILE A 201 -16.54 8.14 -1.41
CA ILE A 201 -17.86 7.96 -0.79
C ILE A 201 -18.32 9.25 -0.08
N LYS A 202 -17.39 9.98 0.53
CA LYS A 202 -17.67 11.25 1.23
C LYS A 202 -17.65 12.47 0.32
N GLY A 203 -17.50 12.28 -0.99
CA GLY A 203 -17.52 13.37 -1.98
C GLY A 203 -16.22 14.19 -2.03
N GLU A 204 -15.18 13.73 -1.38
CA GLU A 204 -13.87 14.37 -1.38
C GLU A 204 -13.09 14.03 -2.67
N LYS A 205 -12.25 14.98 -3.11
CA LYS A 205 -11.42 14.78 -4.29
C LYS A 205 -10.16 13.99 -3.95
N VAL A 206 -9.87 12.98 -4.77
CA VAL A 206 -8.62 12.21 -4.72
C VAL A 206 -7.82 12.53 -5.97
N ALA A 207 -6.62 13.08 -5.83
CA ALA A 207 -5.74 13.37 -6.94
C ALA A 207 -5.16 12.08 -7.53
N LEU A 208 -4.96 12.03 -8.84
CA LEU A 208 -4.28 10.91 -9.48
C LEU A 208 -2.77 11.19 -9.54
N VAL A 209 -1.97 10.23 -9.09
CA VAL A 209 -0.51 10.21 -9.23
C VAL A 209 -0.15 9.12 -10.23
N GLU A 210 0.78 9.42 -11.13
CA GLU A 210 1.21 8.47 -12.15
C GLU A 210 1.99 7.31 -11.51
N GLY A 211 1.49 6.10 -11.69
CA GLY A 211 2.14 4.86 -11.29
C GLY A 211 3.08 4.33 -12.37
N ALA A 212 3.48 3.08 -12.21
CA ALA A 212 4.33 2.39 -13.18
C ALA A 212 3.85 0.95 -13.40
N SER A 213 3.97 0.45 -14.63
CA SER A 213 3.65 -0.96 -14.94
C SER A 213 4.52 -1.94 -14.16
N GLY A 214 5.77 -1.53 -13.81
CA GLY A 214 6.68 -2.30 -12.98
C GLY A 214 6.30 -2.34 -11.49
N ASN A 215 5.42 -1.45 -10.99
CA ASN A 215 4.94 -1.45 -9.61
C ASN A 215 3.87 -2.55 -9.40
N ILE A 216 4.23 -3.78 -9.74
CA ILE A 216 3.33 -4.93 -9.69
C ILE A 216 2.97 -5.32 -8.26
N LYS A 217 1.76 -5.89 -8.09
CA LYS A 217 1.32 -6.51 -6.84
C LYS A 217 1.52 -8.02 -6.93
N VAL A 218 2.42 -8.58 -6.14
CA VAL A 218 2.59 -10.03 -6.04
C VAL A 218 1.34 -10.65 -5.41
N THR A 219 0.60 -11.40 -6.23
CA THR A 219 -0.72 -11.94 -5.86
C THR A 219 -0.83 -13.44 -6.15
N TYR A 220 -0.25 -13.89 -7.24
CA TYR A 220 -0.25 -15.28 -7.72
C TYR A 220 1.18 -15.84 -7.80
N PRO A 221 1.37 -17.17 -7.83
CA PRO A 221 2.68 -17.80 -7.98
C PRO A 221 3.47 -17.29 -9.21
N SER A 222 2.80 -17.05 -10.34
CA SER A 222 3.42 -16.48 -11.55
C SER A 222 4.04 -15.10 -11.33
N ASP A 223 3.51 -14.32 -10.37
CA ASP A 223 4.05 -12.99 -10.07
C ASP A 223 5.41 -13.07 -9.36
N LEU A 224 5.71 -14.20 -8.68
CA LEU A 224 7.03 -14.45 -8.08
C LEU A 224 8.11 -14.61 -9.16
N GLU A 225 7.80 -15.38 -10.23
CA GLU A 225 8.72 -15.56 -11.36
C GLU A 225 8.98 -14.23 -12.08
N LEU A 226 7.94 -13.43 -12.25
CA LEU A 226 8.06 -12.07 -12.80
C LEU A 226 8.90 -11.18 -11.90
N ALA A 227 8.69 -11.23 -10.58
CA ALA A 227 9.45 -10.46 -9.60
C ALA A 227 10.95 -10.86 -9.63
N ASP A 228 11.28 -12.16 -9.68
CA ASP A 228 12.66 -12.63 -9.82
C ASP A 228 13.31 -12.10 -11.11
N SER A 229 12.58 -12.12 -12.21
CA SER A 229 13.06 -11.62 -13.51
C SER A 229 13.33 -10.11 -13.47
N LEU A 230 12.46 -9.33 -12.83
CA LEU A 230 12.64 -7.88 -12.66
C LEU A 230 13.87 -7.55 -11.81
N LEU A 231 14.10 -8.29 -10.71
CA LEU A 231 15.29 -8.13 -9.87
C LEU A 231 16.58 -8.48 -10.62
N ALA A 232 16.58 -9.55 -11.41
CA ALA A 232 17.74 -9.95 -12.21
C ALA A 232 18.06 -8.92 -13.30
N GLY A 233 17.04 -8.37 -13.97
CA GLY A 233 17.19 -7.31 -15.01
C GLY A 233 17.67 -5.97 -14.45
N GLY A 234 17.35 -5.63 -13.20
CA GLY A 234 17.81 -4.41 -12.53
C GLY A 234 19.28 -4.44 -12.09
N LYS A 235 19.88 -5.62 -11.97
CA LYS A 235 21.30 -5.78 -11.63
C LYS A 235 22.27 -5.56 -12.82
N ASN A 236 21.72 -5.44 -14.04
CA ASN A 236 22.48 -5.27 -15.28
C ASN A 236 22.40 -3.83 -15.84
N LYS A 237 21.93 -2.87 -15.08
CA LYS A 237 21.92 -1.44 -15.39
C LYS A 237 22.60 -0.70 -14.22
#